data_dc148f0a2a5bfa5766ef932e44b181ae
#
_entry.id   dc148f0a2a5bfa5766ef932e44b181ae
#
_cell.length_a   1.000
_cell.length_b   1.000
_cell.length_c   1.000
_cell.angle_alpha   90.00
_cell.angle_beta   90.00
_cell.angle_gamma   90.00
#
_symmetry.space_group_name_H-M   'P 1'
#
loop_
_entity.id
_entity.type
_entity.pdbx_description
1 polymer ?
#
loop_
_entity_poly.entity_id
_entity_poly.type
_entity_poly.pdbx_seq_one_letter_code
_entity_poly.pdbx_strand_id
1 'polypeptide(L)'
;MTKTHSRLIWVIMIALAVFLGYLYWQQQQSPVSGRGPGTPVAVSTAEVSVKPLVRQITSLGSGIANNSVQIVAPVSDFLIELNVQEGKQVKAGDIIARLNNVQQLARVTELSAVLTDQRRQLQRLENLATTQATAQSLLDEQQTRVNTTLAQLDIAKAQLNELTIRAPFDGYLGLRQVSQGAYVNAGTVLTTLDDLNTLKVEFSVAEHYLAEIKRGMPVNVTNVAYGNVDFKGDVSAIDTRLDPVTRSIRVHATLDNSDLRLRPGMLLNVKVELANVPALQISERALIPQQNKQFVFVVNPDNTVSQREIEVGQRIPGWVEVVAGLTAGEEIVVEGIQKLRPGQVINRVGAR
;
A
#
# COMPACT_ATOMS: atom_id res chain seq x y z
N MET A 1 7.96 39.08 94.16
CA MET A 1 7.23 37.92 93.71
C MET A 1 7.60 37.48 92.30
N THR A 2 8.88 37.22 91.97
CA THR A 2 9.28 36.94 90.57
C THR A 2 10.26 35.75 90.37
N LYS A 3 10.58 35.02 91.46
CA LYS A 3 11.50 33.86 91.37
C LYS A 3 10.83 32.48 91.24
N THR A 4 9.55 32.36 91.48
CA THR A 4 8.84 31.06 91.47
C THR A 4 8.38 30.66 90.06
N HIS A 5 8.00 31.60 89.16
CA HIS A 5 7.52 31.29 87.82
C HIS A 5 8.65 30.82 86.86
N SER A 6 9.87 31.33 87.05
CA SER A 6 11.02 30.92 86.22
C SER A 6 11.36 29.43 86.42
N ARG A 7 11.28 28.93 87.62
CA ARG A 7 11.56 27.51 87.92
C ARG A 7 10.52 26.57 87.37
N LEU A 8 9.22 27.01 87.34
CA LEU A 8 8.15 26.22 86.77
C LEU A 8 8.25 26.08 85.29
N ILE A 9 8.69 27.14 84.56
CA ILE A 9 8.93 27.11 83.10
C ILE A 9 10.08 26.16 82.74
N TRP A 10 11.17 26.15 83.52
CA TRP A 10 12.27 25.23 83.29
C TRP A 10 11.88 23.77 83.51
N VAL A 11 11.01 23.45 84.46
CA VAL A 11 10.53 22.08 84.70
C VAL A 11 9.64 21.60 83.54
N ILE A 12 8.79 22.51 83.01
CA ILE A 12 7.95 22.18 81.85
C ILE A 12 8.80 21.97 80.60
N MET A 13 9.83 22.80 80.40
CA MET A 13 10.75 22.59 79.22
C MET A 13 11.49 21.28 79.30
N ILE A 14 11.98 20.88 80.45
CA ILE A 14 12.67 19.60 80.69
C ILE A 14 11.69 18.43 80.45
N ALA A 15 10.48 18.52 80.99
CA ALA A 15 9.45 17.49 80.78
C ALA A 15 9.08 17.36 79.30
N LEU A 16 8.96 18.49 78.56
CA LEU A 16 8.71 18.48 77.13
C LEU A 16 9.88 17.87 76.34
N ALA A 17 11.12 18.20 76.67
CA ALA A 17 12.32 17.62 76.09
C ALA A 17 12.42 16.11 76.27
N VAL A 18 12.12 15.64 77.53
CA VAL A 18 12.08 14.19 77.81
C VAL A 18 10.95 13.50 77.08
N PHE A 19 9.75 14.14 76.94
CA PHE A 19 8.63 13.61 76.18
C PHE A 19 8.94 13.55 74.68
N LEU A 20 9.57 14.56 74.11
CA LEU A 20 9.99 14.56 72.70
C LEU A 20 11.10 13.53 72.48
N GLY A 21 12.06 13.38 73.38
CA GLY A 21 13.08 12.34 73.35
C GLY A 21 12.47 10.93 73.44
N TYR A 22 11.45 10.74 74.27
CA TYR A 22 10.73 9.48 74.34
C TYR A 22 9.94 9.17 73.07
N LEU A 23 9.30 10.15 72.44
CA LEU A 23 8.61 9.99 71.13
C LEU A 23 9.61 9.68 70.00
N TYR A 24 10.78 10.36 70.02
CA TYR A 24 11.81 10.10 69.06
C TYR A 24 12.40 8.68 69.22
N TRP A 25 12.61 8.22 70.42
CA TRP A 25 13.10 6.87 70.75
C TRP A 25 12.04 5.81 70.39
N GLN A 26 10.75 6.08 70.61
CA GLN A 26 9.65 5.21 70.21
C GLN A 26 9.50 5.11 68.68
N GLN A 27 9.82 6.20 67.96
CA GLN A 27 9.79 6.22 66.51
C GLN A 27 10.97 5.43 65.90
N GLN A 28 12.14 5.39 66.58
CA GLN A 28 13.26 4.54 66.18
C GLN A 28 13.08 3.06 66.52
N GLN A 29 12.23 2.71 67.45
CA GLN A 29 11.92 1.33 67.83
C GLN A 29 10.75 0.73 67.04
N SER A 30 10.20 1.43 66.02
CA SER A 30 9.29 0.79 65.10
C SER A 30 10.07 -0.33 64.40
N PRO A 31 9.79 -1.61 64.70
CA PRO A 31 10.46 -2.68 64.00
C PRO A 31 10.08 -2.47 62.51
N VAL A 32 11.07 -2.34 61.65
CA VAL A 32 10.90 -2.64 60.24
C VAL A 32 10.26 -4.03 60.24
N SER A 33 8.96 -4.10 60.10
CA SER A 33 8.23 -5.36 59.95
C SER A 33 8.83 -6.01 58.72
N GLY A 34 9.85 -6.82 58.93
CA GLY A 34 10.20 -7.90 58.01
C GLY A 34 8.91 -8.72 57.90
N ARG A 35 8.07 -8.37 56.90
CA ARG A 35 6.96 -9.22 56.49
C ARG A 35 7.57 -10.57 56.16
N GLY A 36 7.30 -11.56 57.03
CA GLY A 36 7.57 -12.95 56.74
C GLY A 36 7.05 -13.35 55.37
N PRO A 37 7.45 -14.48 54.81
CA PRO A 37 7.03 -14.94 53.49
C PRO A 37 5.52 -14.79 53.42
N GLY A 38 5.07 -13.77 52.63
CA GLY A 38 3.65 -13.44 52.47
C GLY A 38 2.89 -14.66 52.01
N THR A 39 1.61 -14.76 52.40
CA THR A 39 0.75 -15.85 51.90
C THR A 39 0.94 -16.01 50.39
N PRO A 40 1.20 -17.24 49.89
CA PRO A 40 1.44 -17.50 48.48
C PRO A 40 0.29 -16.93 47.67
N VAL A 41 0.62 -16.10 46.67
CA VAL A 41 -0.37 -15.51 45.77
C VAL A 41 -0.65 -16.51 44.66
N ALA A 42 -1.94 -16.82 44.47
CA ALA A 42 -2.37 -17.65 43.36
C ALA A 42 -2.20 -16.89 42.04
N VAL A 43 -1.42 -17.45 41.12
CA VAL A 43 -1.11 -16.85 39.81
C VAL A 43 -1.23 -17.89 38.68
N SER A 44 -1.57 -17.43 37.50
CA SER A 44 -1.44 -18.22 36.27
C SER A 44 -0.10 -17.90 35.61
N THR A 45 0.61 -18.94 35.21
CA THR A 45 1.93 -18.83 34.57
C THR A 45 1.88 -19.38 33.14
N ALA A 46 2.78 -18.91 32.31
CA ALA A 46 2.96 -19.42 30.95
C ALA A 46 4.47 -19.51 30.61
N GLU A 47 4.83 -20.48 29.84
CA GLU A 47 6.18 -20.65 29.33
C GLU A 47 6.43 -19.72 28.13
N VAL A 48 7.58 -19.04 28.13
CA VAL A 48 8.04 -18.22 27.01
C VAL A 48 8.43 -19.14 25.85
N SER A 49 7.68 -19.06 24.75
CA SER A 49 7.86 -19.93 23.60
C SER A 49 8.22 -19.15 22.34
N VAL A 50 9.05 -19.78 21.49
CA VAL A 50 9.31 -19.28 20.14
C VAL A 50 8.15 -19.67 19.25
N LYS A 51 7.49 -18.68 18.65
CA LYS A 51 6.40 -18.88 17.68
C LYS A 51 6.69 -18.12 16.40
N PRO A 52 6.19 -18.60 15.25
CA PRO A 52 6.31 -17.84 14.02
C PRO A 52 5.57 -16.49 14.16
N LEU A 53 6.27 -15.40 13.90
CA LEU A 53 5.74 -14.05 13.87
C LEU A 53 5.70 -13.57 12.42
N VAL A 54 4.50 -13.28 11.94
CA VAL A 54 4.33 -12.63 10.63
C VAL A 54 4.59 -11.15 10.82
N ARG A 55 5.76 -10.68 10.36
CA ARG A 55 6.02 -9.25 10.28
C ARG A 55 5.19 -8.65 9.16
N GLN A 56 4.53 -7.53 9.42
CA GLN A 56 3.70 -6.83 8.45
C GLN A 56 4.12 -5.37 8.35
N ILE A 57 4.20 -4.88 7.12
CA ILE A 57 4.27 -3.46 6.84
C ILE A 57 2.85 -2.98 6.57
N THR A 58 2.42 -1.95 7.28
CA THR A 58 1.14 -1.28 7.00
C THR A 58 1.42 0.07 6.37
N SER A 59 0.82 0.35 5.22
CA SER A 59 0.94 1.62 4.52
C SER A 59 -0.39 2.05 3.93
N LEU A 60 -0.55 3.35 3.71
CA LEU A 60 -1.65 3.89 2.91
C LEU A 60 -1.21 3.92 1.45
N GLY A 61 -2.08 3.48 0.58
CA GLY A 61 -1.87 3.49 -0.86
C GLY A 61 -3.04 4.08 -1.62
N SER A 62 -2.81 4.36 -2.89
CA SER A 62 -3.83 4.82 -3.82
C SER A 62 -4.05 3.78 -4.93
N GLY A 63 -5.31 3.48 -5.20
CA GLY A 63 -5.67 2.65 -6.35
C GLY A 63 -5.37 3.38 -7.65
N ILE A 64 -4.74 2.71 -8.61
CA ILE A 64 -4.53 3.20 -9.98
C ILE A 64 -4.97 2.11 -10.96
N ALA A 65 -5.52 2.51 -12.11
CA ALA A 65 -5.85 1.56 -13.16
C ALA A 65 -4.59 0.85 -13.67
N ASN A 66 -4.73 -0.38 -14.17
CA ASN A 66 -3.61 -1.08 -14.78
C ASN A 66 -3.08 -0.33 -16.00
N ASN A 67 -3.98 0.13 -16.86
CA ASN A 67 -3.73 1.09 -17.95
C ASN A 67 -4.81 2.16 -17.90
N SER A 68 -4.41 3.41 -18.08
CA SER A 68 -5.32 4.56 -18.15
C SER A 68 -4.88 5.51 -19.23
N VAL A 69 -5.82 5.97 -20.05
CA VAL A 69 -5.54 6.95 -21.11
C VAL A 69 -6.74 7.89 -21.28
N GLN A 70 -6.42 9.14 -21.58
CA GLN A 70 -7.42 10.09 -22.06
C GLN A 70 -7.58 9.93 -23.57
N ILE A 71 -8.81 9.65 -24.01
CA ILE A 71 -9.14 9.61 -25.43
C ILE A 71 -9.37 11.03 -25.90
N VAL A 72 -8.48 11.51 -26.75
CA VAL A 72 -8.46 12.90 -27.25
C VAL A 72 -8.69 12.97 -28.75
N ALA A 73 -9.19 14.10 -29.22
CA ALA A 73 -9.26 14.41 -30.64
C ALA A 73 -7.85 14.66 -31.21
N PRO A 74 -7.39 13.93 -32.26
CA PRO A 74 -6.04 14.10 -32.82
C PRO A 74 -5.91 15.38 -33.66
N VAL A 75 -7.00 15.83 -34.26
CA VAL A 75 -7.07 17.03 -35.10
C VAL A 75 -8.33 17.84 -34.75
N SER A 76 -8.34 19.12 -35.16
CA SER A 76 -9.50 19.99 -34.98
C SER A 76 -10.52 19.78 -36.09
N ASP A 77 -11.73 19.31 -35.76
CA ASP A 77 -12.86 19.15 -36.70
C ASP A 77 -14.17 18.94 -35.96
N PHE A 78 -15.27 18.78 -36.70
CA PHE A 78 -16.58 18.44 -36.14
C PHE A 78 -16.68 16.94 -35.80
N LEU A 79 -17.23 16.66 -34.63
CA LEU A 79 -17.52 15.29 -34.14
C LEU A 79 -18.80 14.76 -34.75
N ILE A 80 -18.72 13.93 -35.77
CA ILE A 80 -19.88 13.40 -36.48
C ILE A 80 -20.54 12.24 -35.73
N GLU A 81 -19.71 11.34 -35.17
CA GLU A 81 -20.17 10.15 -34.49
C GLU A 81 -19.46 10.03 -33.14
N LEU A 82 -20.20 9.73 -32.08
CA LEU A 82 -19.71 9.53 -30.73
C LEU A 82 -20.36 8.31 -30.12
N ASN A 83 -19.64 7.19 -30.07
CA ASN A 83 -20.07 5.90 -29.55
C ASN A 83 -19.72 5.69 -28.08
N VAL A 84 -19.61 6.78 -27.30
CA VAL A 84 -19.31 6.73 -25.87
C VAL A 84 -20.60 6.44 -25.10
N GLN A 85 -20.73 5.22 -24.59
CA GLN A 85 -21.65 4.86 -23.53
C GLN A 85 -20.88 4.84 -22.22
N GLU A 86 -21.22 5.75 -21.31
CA GLU A 86 -20.54 5.97 -20.05
C GLU A 86 -20.54 4.71 -19.19
N GLY A 87 -19.37 4.32 -18.67
CA GLY A 87 -19.20 3.09 -17.89
C GLY A 87 -19.23 1.78 -18.66
N LYS A 88 -19.41 1.82 -20.01
CA LYS A 88 -19.43 0.61 -20.83
C LYS A 88 -18.03 0.07 -21.10
N GLN A 89 -17.92 -1.24 -21.10
CA GLN A 89 -16.73 -1.94 -21.55
C GLN A 89 -16.61 -1.89 -23.07
N VAL A 90 -15.40 -1.61 -23.56
CA VAL A 90 -15.02 -1.63 -24.97
C VAL A 90 -13.79 -2.51 -25.17
N LYS A 91 -13.62 -3.01 -26.39
CA LYS A 91 -12.46 -3.81 -26.79
C LYS A 91 -11.46 -2.96 -27.59
N ALA A 92 -10.21 -3.37 -27.57
CA ALA A 92 -9.19 -2.78 -28.43
C ALA A 92 -9.64 -2.77 -29.89
N GLY A 93 -9.50 -1.60 -30.53
CA GLY A 93 -9.95 -1.38 -31.91
C GLY A 93 -11.40 -0.90 -32.08
N ASP A 94 -12.26 -0.98 -31.05
CA ASP A 94 -13.62 -0.44 -31.12
C ASP A 94 -13.61 1.05 -31.42
N ILE A 95 -14.56 1.50 -32.29
CA ILE A 95 -14.67 2.90 -32.65
C ILE A 95 -15.35 3.68 -31.53
N ILE A 96 -14.60 4.60 -30.92
CA ILE A 96 -15.11 5.49 -29.87
C ILE A 96 -15.74 6.74 -30.49
N ALA A 97 -15.08 7.33 -31.49
CA ALA A 97 -15.55 8.55 -32.13
C ALA A 97 -15.07 8.64 -33.58
N ARG A 98 -15.80 9.42 -34.37
CA ARG A 98 -15.40 9.76 -35.74
C ARG A 98 -15.54 11.26 -35.95
N LEU A 99 -14.49 11.88 -36.42
CA LEU A 99 -14.47 13.27 -36.87
C LEU A 99 -14.99 13.34 -38.32
N ASN A 100 -15.23 14.56 -38.81
CA ASN A 100 -15.68 14.77 -40.19
C ASN A 100 -14.58 14.28 -41.17
N ASN A 101 -14.89 13.25 -41.94
CA ASN A 101 -13.94 12.55 -42.79
C ASN A 101 -14.30 12.63 -44.30
N VAL A 102 -15.30 13.45 -44.63
CA VAL A 102 -15.85 13.51 -46.03
C VAL A 102 -14.77 13.87 -47.03
N GLN A 103 -13.92 14.88 -46.70
CA GLN A 103 -12.87 15.34 -47.61
C GLN A 103 -11.77 14.28 -47.77
N GLN A 104 -11.32 13.63 -46.66
CA GLN A 104 -10.28 12.62 -46.67
C GLN A 104 -10.73 11.35 -47.39
N LEU A 105 -12.00 10.95 -47.21
CA LEU A 105 -12.57 9.82 -47.93
C LEU A 105 -12.63 10.09 -49.45
N ALA A 106 -13.05 11.31 -49.88
CA ALA A 106 -13.02 11.70 -51.27
C ALA A 106 -11.60 11.67 -51.84
N ARG A 107 -10.59 12.12 -51.08
CA ARG A 107 -9.16 12.09 -51.49
C ARG A 107 -8.63 10.67 -51.66
N VAL A 108 -8.98 9.76 -50.76
CA VAL A 108 -8.61 8.32 -50.89
C VAL A 108 -9.28 7.72 -52.17
N THR A 109 -10.54 8.07 -52.40
CA THR A 109 -11.24 7.59 -53.61
C THR A 109 -10.64 8.11 -54.88
N GLU A 110 -10.28 9.39 -54.95
CA GLU A 110 -9.59 10.01 -56.07
C GLU A 110 -8.27 9.30 -56.38
N LEU A 111 -7.35 9.22 -55.34
CA LEU A 111 -6.04 8.60 -55.52
C LEU A 111 -6.13 7.10 -55.87
N SER A 112 -7.14 6.38 -55.35
CA SER A 112 -7.35 4.97 -55.68
C SER A 112 -7.74 4.80 -57.18
N ALA A 113 -8.53 5.72 -57.71
CA ALA A 113 -8.89 5.74 -59.14
C ALA A 113 -7.69 6.07 -60.00
N VAL A 114 -6.89 7.09 -59.63
CA VAL A 114 -5.63 7.44 -60.34
C VAL A 114 -4.65 6.25 -60.30
N LEU A 115 -4.45 5.61 -59.14
CA LEU A 115 -3.56 4.44 -59.06
C LEU A 115 -4.01 3.30 -59.99
N THR A 116 -5.32 3.07 -60.03
CA THR A 116 -5.90 2.05 -60.92
C THR A 116 -5.62 2.37 -62.42
N ASP A 117 -5.68 3.65 -62.78
CA ASP A 117 -5.34 4.07 -64.15
C ASP A 117 -3.85 3.95 -64.46
N GLN A 118 -2.97 4.39 -63.53
CA GLN A 118 -1.52 4.25 -63.69
C GLN A 118 -1.09 2.78 -63.80
N ARG A 119 -1.72 1.87 -63.07
CA ARG A 119 -1.45 0.41 -63.15
C ARG A 119 -1.90 -0.16 -64.53
N ARG A 120 -3.04 0.26 -65.01
CA ARG A 120 -3.50 -0.15 -66.35
C ARG A 120 -2.56 0.35 -67.43
N GLN A 121 -2.05 1.57 -67.29
CA GLN A 121 -1.05 2.13 -68.23
C GLN A 121 0.24 1.34 -68.18
N LEU A 122 0.78 1.02 -66.99
CA LEU A 122 1.97 0.20 -66.84
C LEU A 122 1.80 -1.16 -67.53
N GLN A 123 0.69 -1.85 -67.30
CA GLN A 123 0.42 -3.15 -67.88
C GLN A 123 0.33 -3.08 -69.43
N ARG A 124 -0.19 -1.99 -69.97
CA ARG A 124 -0.16 -1.78 -71.46
C ARG A 124 1.31 -1.61 -72.01
N LEU A 125 2.14 -0.86 -71.27
CA LEU A 125 3.52 -0.68 -71.63
C LEU A 125 4.35 -1.98 -71.50
N GLU A 126 4.10 -2.77 -70.45
CA GLU A 126 4.70 -4.09 -70.31
C GLU A 126 4.35 -5.02 -71.47
N ASN A 127 3.10 -5.06 -71.87
CA ASN A 127 2.63 -5.87 -73.02
C ASN A 127 3.29 -5.40 -74.35
N LEU A 128 3.49 -4.10 -74.50
CA LEU A 128 4.22 -3.55 -75.72
C LEU A 128 5.69 -3.85 -75.64
N ALA A 129 6.29 -3.86 -74.47
CA ALA A 129 7.73 -4.20 -74.33
C ALA A 129 8.02 -5.65 -74.70
N THR A 130 7.13 -6.59 -74.49
CA THR A 130 7.29 -7.99 -74.93
C THR A 130 7.37 -8.14 -76.43
N THR A 131 6.81 -7.17 -77.21
CA THR A 131 6.86 -7.11 -78.66
C THR A 131 8.00 -6.20 -79.22
N GLN A 132 8.94 -5.78 -78.32
CA GLN A 132 10.07 -4.85 -78.68
C GLN A 132 9.60 -3.46 -79.17
N ALA A 133 8.37 -3.07 -78.86
CA ALA A 133 7.78 -1.81 -79.37
C ALA A 133 7.87 -0.65 -78.35
N THR A 134 8.54 -0.83 -77.23
CA THR A 134 8.64 0.19 -76.14
C THR A 134 10.07 0.32 -75.63
N ALA A 135 10.53 1.55 -75.34
CA ALA A 135 11.77 1.82 -74.64
C ALA A 135 11.70 1.50 -73.16
N GLN A 136 12.71 0.87 -72.58
CA GLN A 136 12.80 0.53 -71.16
C GLN A 136 12.60 1.75 -70.25
N SER A 137 13.10 2.93 -70.68
CA SER A 137 12.91 4.17 -69.90
C SER A 137 11.49 4.59 -69.71
N LEU A 138 10.55 4.27 -70.60
CA LEU A 138 9.11 4.55 -70.44
C LEU A 138 8.46 3.62 -69.43
N LEU A 139 8.93 2.36 -69.37
CA LEU A 139 8.49 1.44 -68.31
C LEU A 139 8.96 1.91 -66.93
N ASP A 140 10.22 2.28 -66.82
CA ASP A 140 10.79 2.73 -65.53
C ASP A 140 10.14 4.03 -65.07
N GLU A 141 9.83 4.96 -65.97
CA GLU A 141 9.07 6.17 -65.67
C GLU A 141 7.67 5.85 -65.19
N GLN A 142 6.93 4.97 -65.91
CA GLN A 142 5.58 4.60 -65.52
C GLN A 142 5.55 3.84 -64.19
N GLN A 143 6.51 2.96 -63.96
CA GLN A 143 6.66 2.27 -62.66
C GLN A 143 6.87 3.29 -61.51
N THR A 144 7.68 4.31 -61.75
CA THR A 144 7.93 5.39 -60.80
C THR A 144 6.61 6.15 -60.49
N ARG A 145 5.79 6.45 -61.53
CA ARG A 145 4.49 7.09 -61.33
C ARG A 145 3.52 6.24 -60.51
N VAL A 146 3.48 4.91 -60.73
CA VAL A 146 2.71 3.98 -59.94
C VAL A 146 3.14 4.02 -58.46
N ASN A 147 4.45 3.94 -58.21
CA ASN A 147 5.00 3.96 -56.86
C ASN A 147 4.71 5.29 -56.13
N THR A 148 4.86 6.42 -56.82
CA THR A 148 4.55 7.75 -56.30
C THR A 148 3.06 7.88 -55.91
N THR A 149 2.17 7.42 -56.82
CA THR A 149 0.73 7.47 -56.56
C THR A 149 0.33 6.53 -55.40
N LEU A 150 0.97 5.35 -55.30
CA LEU A 150 0.77 4.44 -54.16
C LEU A 150 1.16 5.10 -52.85
N ALA A 151 2.33 5.75 -52.80
CA ALA A 151 2.75 6.45 -51.58
C ALA A 151 1.80 7.60 -51.21
N GLN A 152 1.30 8.35 -52.19
CA GLN A 152 0.29 9.39 -51.94
C GLN A 152 -1.04 8.81 -51.40
N LEU A 153 -1.50 7.65 -51.93
CA LEU A 153 -2.68 6.95 -51.45
C LEU A 153 -2.52 6.47 -50.02
N ASP A 154 -1.34 5.97 -49.66
CA ASP A 154 -1.05 5.50 -48.30
C ASP A 154 -1.03 6.66 -47.31
N ILE A 155 -0.50 7.82 -47.68
CA ILE A 155 -0.60 9.06 -46.85
C ILE A 155 -2.07 9.44 -46.67
N ALA A 156 -2.88 9.46 -47.75
CA ALA A 156 -4.30 9.83 -47.64
C ALA A 156 -5.08 8.85 -46.79
N LYS A 157 -4.78 7.54 -46.83
CA LYS A 157 -5.37 6.53 -45.94
C LYS A 157 -4.98 6.74 -44.47
N ALA A 158 -3.72 7.07 -44.19
CA ALA A 158 -3.26 7.38 -42.87
C ALA A 158 -4.03 8.58 -42.27
N GLN A 159 -4.16 9.66 -43.05
CA GLN A 159 -4.95 10.84 -42.65
C GLN A 159 -6.43 10.52 -42.40
N LEU A 160 -7.04 9.66 -43.24
CA LEU A 160 -8.41 9.20 -43.04
C LEU A 160 -8.55 8.37 -41.74
N ASN A 161 -7.57 7.52 -41.46
CA ASN A 161 -7.58 6.69 -40.27
C ASN A 161 -7.43 7.51 -38.97
N GLU A 162 -6.68 8.61 -38.98
CA GLU A 162 -6.54 9.54 -37.84
C GLU A 162 -7.89 10.16 -37.43
N LEU A 163 -8.85 10.30 -38.36
CA LEU A 163 -10.17 10.83 -38.07
C LEU A 163 -11.10 9.79 -37.40
N THR A 164 -10.69 8.54 -37.30
CA THR A 164 -11.42 7.48 -36.62
C THR A 164 -10.71 7.11 -35.33
N ILE A 165 -11.25 7.58 -34.22
CA ILE A 165 -10.66 7.39 -32.88
C ILE A 165 -11.12 6.04 -32.34
N ARG A 166 -10.17 5.18 -32.01
CA ARG A 166 -10.39 3.80 -31.53
C ARG A 166 -9.83 3.59 -30.12
N ALA A 167 -10.38 2.61 -29.42
CA ALA A 167 -9.86 2.14 -28.14
C ALA A 167 -8.47 1.50 -28.34
N PRO A 168 -7.42 1.95 -27.65
CA PRO A 168 -6.08 1.36 -27.77
C PRO A 168 -5.95 0.02 -27.03
N PHE A 169 -6.79 -0.27 -26.03
CA PHE A 169 -6.83 -1.51 -25.25
C PHE A 169 -8.24 -1.78 -24.75
N ASP A 170 -8.46 -2.98 -24.20
CA ASP A 170 -9.73 -3.36 -23.58
C ASP A 170 -9.92 -2.63 -22.26
N GLY A 171 -11.07 -1.99 -22.03
CA GLY A 171 -11.28 -1.24 -20.81
C GLY A 171 -12.69 -0.67 -20.71
N TYR A 172 -12.88 0.20 -19.72
CA TYR A 172 -14.14 0.86 -19.42
C TYR A 172 -14.06 2.34 -19.74
N LEU A 173 -15.05 2.83 -20.48
CA LEU A 173 -15.14 4.26 -20.82
C LEU A 173 -15.61 5.06 -19.60
N GLY A 174 -14.97 6.20 -19.40
CA GLY A 174 -15.39 7.19 -18.40
C GLY A 174 -16.58 8.03 -18.87
N LEU A 175 -16.76 9.17 -18.20
CA LEU A 175 -17.81 10.12 -18.56
C LEU A 175 -17.47 10.84 -19.86
N ARG A 176 -18.48 11.12 -20.65
CA ARG A 176 -18.40 11.88 -21.88
C ARG A 176 -18.18 13.37 -21.57
N GLN A 177 -17.16 13.98 -22.19
CA GLN A 177 -16.85 15.40 -21.99
C GLN A 177 -17.31 16.30 -23.15
N VAL A 178 -17.74 15.70 -24.27
CA VAL A 178 -18.20 16.39 -25.47
C VAL A 178 -19.49 15.78 -25.99
N SER A 179 -20.19 16.50 -26.86
CA SER A 179 -21.40 16.02 -27.51
C SER A 179 -21.20 15.79 -29.01
N GLN A 180 -21.94 14.86 -29.59
CA GLN A 180 -21.97 14.68 -31.02
C GLN A 180 -22.42 15.99 -31.71
N GLY A 181 -21.81 16.34 -32.84
CA GLY A 181 -22.02 17.58 -33.54
C GLY A 181 -21.16 18.76 -33.05
N ALA A 182 -20.46 18.62 -31.94
CA ALA A 182 -19.54 19.67 -31.46
C ALA A 182 -18.31 19.81 -32.35
N TYR A 183 -17.80 21.05 -32.47
CA TYR A 183 -16.47 21.29 -32.98
C TYR A 183 -15.46 21.09 -31.86
N VAL A 184 -14.47 20.22 -32.06
CA VAL A 184 -13.41 19.90 -31.10
C VAL A 184 -12.07 20.36 -31.66
N ASN A 185 -11.20 20.83 -30.77
CA ASN A 185 -9.81 21.16 -31.11
C ASN A 185 -8.91 19.93 -30.88
N ALA A 186 -7.77 19.90 -31.58
CA ALA A 186 -6.74 18.90 -31.31
C ALA A 186 -6.35 18.89 -29.82
N GLY A 187 -6.30 17.72 -29.18
CA GLY A 187 -6.05 17.56 -27.76
C GLY A 187 -7.29 17.67 -26.86
N THR A 188 -8.48 18.00 -27.40
CA THR A 188 -9.72 18.00 -26.61
C THR A 188 -10.02 16.59 -26.11
N VAL A 189 -10.20 16.42 -24.80
CA VAL A 189 -10.57 15.14 -24.19
C VAL A 189 -12.03 14.81 -24.51
N LEU A 190 -12.26 13.65 -25.09
CA LEU A 190 -13.59 13.13 -25.39
C LEU A 190 -14.15 12.30 -24.22
N THR A 191 -13.34 11.44 -23.67
CA THR A 191 -13.60 10.55 -22.54
C THR A 191 -12.30 9.98 -22.00
N THR A 192 -12.35 9.19 -20.91
CA THR A 192 -11.23 8.37 -20.43
C THR A 192 -11.46 6.90 -20.76
N LEU A 193 -10.40 6.12 -20.83
CA LEU A 193 -10.44 4.66 -20.96
C LEU A 193 -9.52 4.05 -19.92
N ASP A 194 -10.08 3.22 -19.05
CA ASP A 194 -9.39 2.62 -17.93
C ASP A 194 -9.54 1.08 -17.96
N ASP A 195 -8.42 0.37 -17.88
CA ASP A 195 -8.41 -1.06 -17.61
C ASP A 195 -8.59 -1.28 -16.10
N LEU A 196 -9.81 -1.70 -15.72
CA LEU A 196 -10.23 -1.88 -14.34
C LEU A 196 -10.22 -3.33 -13.87
N ASN A 197 -10.05 -4.32 -14.76
CA ASN A 197 -10.09 -5.74 -14.39
C ASN A 197 -8.96 -6.10 -13.43
N THR A 198 -7.84 -5.42 -13.57
CA THR A 198 -6.70 -5.48 -12.68
C THR A 198 -6.45 -4.08 -12.11
N LEU A 199 -6.44 -3.95 -10.80
CA LEU A 199 -6.08 -2.69 -10.16
C LEU A 199 -4.67 -2.74 -9.64
N LYS A 200 -3.90 -1.70 -9.84
CA LYS A 200 -2.62 -1.49 -9.16
C LYS A 200 -2.83 -0.62 -7.95
N VAL A 201 -2.11 -0.91 -6.89
CA VAL A 201 -2.05 -0.06 -5.70
C VAL A 201 -0.66 0.49 -5.57
N GLU A 202 -0.54 1.80 -5.59
CA GLU A 202 0.71 2.51 -5.33
C GLU A 202 0.76 2.88 -3.85
N PHE A 203 1.81 2.49 -3.15
CA PHE A 203 2.05 2.81 -1.74
C PHE A 203 3.53 3.01 -1.47
N SER A 204 3.84 3.67 -0.34
CA SER A 204 5.21 3.98 0.06
C SER A 204 5.66 3.10 1.20
N VAL A 205 6.88 2.59 1.12
CA VAL A 205 7.52 1.77 2.15
C VAL A 205 8.77 2.48 2.64
N ALA A 206 8.95 2.56 3.96
CA ALA A 206 10.11 3.23 4.55
C ALA A 206 11.43 2.50 4.22
N GLU A 207 12.51 3.25 4.08
CA GLU A 207 13.84 2.78 3.65
C GLU A 207 14.35 1.57 4.45
N HIS A 208 14.09 1.52 5.75
CA HIS A 208 14.58 0.44 6.62
C HIS A 208 13.97 -0.94 6.30
N TYR A 209 12.84 -1.00 5.56
CA TYR A 209 12.24 -2.25 5.08
C TYR A 209 12.72 -2.67 3.70
N LEU A 210 13.59 -1.87 3.05
CA LEU A 210 14.00 -2.11 1.65
C LEU A 210 14.69 -3.47 1.46
N ALA A 211 15.44 -3.92 2.45
CA ALA A 211 16.10 -5.23 2.40
C ALA A 211 15.13 -6.42 2.51
N GLU A 212 13.96 -6.18 3.11
CA GLU A 212 12.98 -7.23 3.41
C GLU A 212 11.91 -7.33 2.32
N ILE A 213 11.52 -6.19 1.69
CA ILE A 213 10.47 -6.18 0.67
C ILE A 213 10.98 -6.73 -0.67
N LYS A 214 10.21 -7.63 -1.28
CA LYS A 214 10.55 -8.26 -2.55
C LYS A 214 9.32 -8.35 -3.45
N ARG A 215 9.57 -8.38 -4.76
CA ARG A 215 8.54 -8.66 -5.75
C ARG A 215 7.93 -10.06 -5.51
N GLY A 216 6.61 -10.18 -5.68
CA GLY A 216 5.86 -11.41 -5.46
C GLY A 216 5.46 -11.64 -3.99
N MET A 217 5.74 -10.70 -3.08
CA MET A 217 5.24 -10.80 -1.70
C MET A 217 3.74 -10.57 -1.65
N PRO A 218 3.00 -11.37 -0.85
CA PRO A 218 1.57 -11.22 -0.71
C PRO A 218 1.22 -9.90 -0.02
N VAL A 219 0.17 -9.26 -0.54
CA VAL A 219 -0.40 -8.06 0.05
C VAL A 219 -1.88 -8.27 0.32
N ASN A 220 -2.33 -7.80 1.48
CA ASN A 220 -3.74 -7.71 1.82
C ASN A 220 -4.14 -6.23 1.82
N VAL A 221 -5.18 -5.92 1.05
CA VAL A 221 -5.64 -4.54 0.88
C VAL A 221 -7.07 -4.41 1.37
N THR A 222 -7.34 -3.40 2.17
CA THR A 222 -8.69 -3.09 2.66
C THR A 222 -9.08 -1.66 2.30
N ASN A 223 -10.39 -1.44 2.14
CA ASN A 223 -10.94 -0.11 1.90
C ASN A 223 -12.13 0.13 2.84
N VAL A 224 -12.22 1.33 3.40
CA VAL A 224 -13.26 1.71 4.36
C VAL A 224 -14.69 1.55 3.80
N ALA A 225 -14.88 1.78 2.49
CA ALA A 225 -16.18 1.64 1.85
C ALA A 225 -16.72 0.21 1.83
N TYR A 226 -15.84 -0.79 1.92
CA TYR A 226 -16.20 -2.22 1.89
C TYR A 226 -16.02 -2.92 3.23
N GLY A 227 -15.77 -2.17 4.30
CA GLY A 227 -15.62 -2.71 5.65
C GLY A 227 -14.43 -3.68 5.77
N ASN A 228 -14.72 -4.92 6.21
CA ASN A 228 -13.68 -5.93 6.46
C ASN A 228 -13.41 -6.85 5.25
N VAL A 229 -13.70 -6.41 4.03
CA VAL A 229 -13.38 -7.19 2.83
C VAL A 229 -11.90 -7.03 2.52
N ASP A 230 -11.17 -8.15 2.51
CA ASP A 230 -9.77 -8.21 2.10
C ASP A 230 -9.65 -8.47 0.60
N PHE A 231 -8.96 -7.58 -0.10
CA PHE A 231 -8.55 -7.74 -1.49
C PHE A 231 -7.10 -8.24 -1.48
N LYS A 232 -6.88 -9.41 -2.04
CA LYS A 232 -5.55 -10.04 -2.08
C LYS A 232 -4.84 -9.71 -3.38
N GLY A 233 -3.53 -9.59 -3.29
CA GLY A 233 -2.67 -9.37 -4.44
C GLY A 233 -1.21 -9.57 -4.08
N ASP A 234 -0.32 -9.21 -4.99
CA ASP A 234 1.11 -9.40 -4.84
C ASP A 234 1.87 -8.13 -5.22
N VAL A 235 3.02 -7.91 -4.58
CA VAL A 235 3.96 -6.85 -4.96
C VAL A 235 4.42 -7.09 -6.39
N SER A 236 4.07 -6.20 -7.31
CA SER A 236 4.38 -6.30 -8.74
C SER A 236 5.66 -5.57 -9.13
N ALA A 237 5.92 -4.42 -8.51
CA ALA A 237 7.11 -3.63 -8.79
C ALA A 237 7.55 -2.82 -7.56
N ILE A 238 8.85 -2.57 -7.48
CA ILE A 238 9.48 -1.71 -6.50
C ILE A 238 10.26 -0.68 -7.31
N ASP A 239 10.08 0.62 -7.00
CA ASP A 239 10.79 1.69 -7.69
C ASP A 239 12.31 1.52 -7.52
N THR A 240 13.08 2.04 -8.45
CA THR A 240 14.55 2.03 -8.39
C THR A 240 15.11 3.23 -7.61
N ARG A 241 14.27 4.20 -7.28
CA ARG A 241 14.64 5.44 -6.61
C ARG A 241 13.92 5.61 -5.30
N LEU A 242 14.67 6.02 -4.28
CA LEU A 242 14.14 6.49 -3.01
C LEU A 242 13.76 7.97 -3.12
N ASP A 243 12.65 8.34 -2.49
CA ASP A 243 12.32 9.75 -2.26
C ASP A 243 13.22 10.27 -1.12
N PRO A 244 14.10 11.27 -1.38
CA PRO A 244 15.04 11.75 -0.37
C PRO A 244 14.39 12.59 0.74
N VAL A 245 13.17 13.08 0.52
CA VAL A 245 12.42 13.89 1.49
C VAL A 245 11.71 12.99 2.50
N THR A 246 10.97 12.01 1.99
CA THR A 246 10.18 11.10 2.83
C THR A 246 10.95 9.88 3.30
N ARG A 247 12.16 9.64 2.74
CA ARG A 247 12.96 8.43 3.02
C ARG A 247 12.15 7.15 2.80
N SER A 248 11.39 7.12 1.71
CA SER A 248 10.56 5.99 1.36
C SER A 248 10.74 5.58 -0.10
N ILE A 249 10.44 4.32 -0.39
CA ILE A 249 10.43 3.78 -1.75
C ILE A 249 9.00 3.52 -2.17
N ARG A 250 8.71 3.85 -3.44
CA ARG A 250 7.40 3.59 -4.02
C ARG A 250 7.30 2.13 -4.46
N VAL A 251 6.19 1.51 -4.12
CA VAL A 251 5.92 0.10 -4.41
C VAL A 251 4.56 -0.01 -5.07
N HIS A 252 4.46 -0.84 -6.09
CA HIS A 252 3.19 -1.21 -6.70
C HIS A 252 2.83 -2.65 -6.33
N ALA A 253 1.59 -2.87 -5.95
CA ALA A 253 0.98 -4.18 -5.85
C ALA A 253 -0.14 -4.31 -6.89
N THR A 254 -0.35 -5.52 -7.39
CA THR A 254 -1.39 -5.84 -8.36
C THR A 254 -2.48 -6.65 -7.67
N LEU A 255 -3.74 -6.20 -7.82
CA LEU A 255 -4.94 -6.82 -7.26
C LEU A 255 -5.84 -7.31 -8.38
N ASP A 256 -6.46 -8.46 -8.19
CA ASP A 256 -7.60 -8.87 -9.02
C ASP A 256 -8.82 -8.01 -8.64
N ASN A 257 -9.45 -7.40 -9.64
CA ASN A 257 -10.63 -6.57 -9.49
C ASN A 257 -11.70 -6.96 -10.50
N SER A 258 -11.83 -8.25 -10.77
CA SER A 258 -12.80 -8.80 -11.74
C SER A 258 -14.25 -8.45 -11.38
N ASP A 259 -14.55 -8.18 -10.11
CA ASP A 259 -15.85 -7.70 -9.62
C ASP A 259 -16.04 -6.17 -9.71
N LEU A 260 -15.03 -5.43 -10.20
CA LEU A 260 -15.04 -3.98 -10.43
C LEU A 260 -15.39 -3.13 -9.19
N ARG A 261 -15.17 -3.67 -7.98
CA ARG A 261 -15.46 -2.95 -6.74
C ARG A 261 -14.43 -1.85 -6.48
N LEU A 262 -13.16 -2.13 -6.72
CA LEU A 262 -12.12 -1.13 -6.54
C LEU A 262 -12.06 -0.19 -7.75
N ARG A 263 -11.82 1.09 -7.49
CA ARG A 263 -11.71 2.12 -8.52
C ARG A 263 -10.43 2.94 -8.37
N PRO A 264 -9.86 3.41 -9.47
CA PRO A 264 -8.75 4.37 -9.42
C PRO A 264 -9.11 5.58 -8.55
N GLY A 265 -8.14 6.08 -7.79
CA GLY A 265 -8.32 7.17 -6.83
C GLY A 265 -8.82 6.76 -5.44
N MET A 266 -9.18 5.50 -5.21
CA MET A 266 -9.55 5.03 -3.87
C MET A 266 -8.32 5.00 -2.95
N LEU A 267 -8.50 5.46 -1.71
CA LEU A 267 -7.54 5.29 -0.64
C LEU A 267 -7.64 3.86 -0.08
N LEU A 268 -6.51 3.18 -0.03
CA LEU A 268 -6.42 1.77 0.32
C LEU A 268 -5.44 1.56 1.48
N ASN A 269 -5.85 0.76 2.47
CA ASN A 269 -4.95 0.30 3.52
C ASN A 269 -4.24 -0.97 3.03
N VAL A 270 -2.94 -0.89 2.85
CA VAL A 270 -2.10 -1.98 2.33
C VAL A 270 -1.34 -2.61 3.48
N LYS A 271 -1.44 -3.92 3.62
CA LYS A 271 -0.64 -4.74 4.54
C LYS A 271 0.21 -5.69 3.70
N VAL A 272 1.52 -5.51 3.76
CA VAL A 272 2.48 -6.40 3.10
C VAL A 272 2.97 -7.40 4.14
N GLU A 273 2.82 -8.68 3.86
CA GLU A 273 3.33 -9.74 4.72
C GLU A 273 4.81 -9.97 4.43
N LEU A 274 5.65 -9.70 5.43
CA LEU A 274 7.07 -10.03 5.41
C LEU A 274 7.28 -11.49 5.81
N ALA A 275 8.52 -11.96 5.76
CA ALA A 275 8.85 -13.32 6.12
C ALA A 275 8.41 -13.66 7.55
N ASN A 276 7.92 -14.89 7.75
CA ASN A 276 7.74 -15.47 9.07
C ASN A 276 9.09 -15.60 9.77
N VAL A 277 9.29 -14.85 10.84
CA VAL A 277 10.51 -14.93 11.66
C VAL A 277 10.16 -15.65 12.96
N PRO A 278 10.95 -16.64 13.39
CA PRO A 278 10.78 -17.19 14.73
C PRO A 278 11.09 -16.10 15.76
N ALA A 279 10.11 -15.75 16.60
CA ALA A 279 10.24 -14.72 17.63
C ALA A 279 9.75 -15.22 18.97
N LEU A 280 10.42 -14.79 20.05
CA LEU A 280 9.92 -15.00 21.40
C LEU A 280 8.63 -14.22 21.59
N GLN A 281 7.57 -14.91 21.96
CA GLN A 281 6.26 -14.28 22.17
C GLN A 281 5.74 -14.57 23.57
N ILE A 282 5.19 -13.54 24.18
CA ILE A 282 4.50 -13.62 25.48
C ILE A 282 3.09 -13.07 25.36
N SER A 283 2.21 -13.49 26.27
CA SER A 283 0.88 -12.90 26.37
C SER A 283 0.97 -11.43 26.77
N GLU A 284 0.21 -10.56 26.09
CA GLU A 284 0.14 -9.14 26.43
C GLU A 284 -0.30 -8.89 27.88
N ARG A 285 -1.07 -9.85 28.48
CA ARG A 285 -1.48 -9.80 29.87
C ARG A 285 -0.32 -9.90 30.86
N ALA A 286 0.84 -10.45 30.45
CA ALA A 286 2.03 -10.57 31.27
C ALA A 286 2.80 -9.24 31.44
N LEU A 287 2.50 -8.23 30.63
CA LEU A 287 3.22 -6.97 30.60
C LEU A 287 2.82 -6.05 31.76
N ILE A 288 3.83 -5.45 32.37
CA ILE A 288 3.71 -4.45 33.42
C ILE A 288 4.34 -3.15 32.93
N PRO A 289 3.54 -2.21 32.40
CA PRO A 289 4.07 -0.93 31.98
C PRO A 289 4.43 -0.06 33.19
N GLN A 290 5.67 0.42 33.23
CA GLN A 290 6.13 1.37 34.25
C GLN A 290 6.89 2.52 33.55
N GLN A 291 6.26 3.70 33.54
CA GLN A 291 6.79 4.86 32.80
C GLN A 291 7.06 4.54 31.34
N ASN A 292 8.32 4.51 30.93
CA ASN A 292 8.75 4.24 29.55
C ASN A 292 9.34 2.84 29.35
N LYS A 293 9.21 1.95 30.36
CA LYS A 293 9.78 0.60 30.38
C LYS A 293 8.72 -0.45 30.53
N GLN A 294 9.01 -1.64 30.02
CA GLN A 294 8.13 -2.81 30.16
C GLN A 294 8.79 -3.84 31.07
N PHE A 295 8.03 -4.40 31.98
CA PHE A 295 8.50 -5.43 32.89
C PHE A 295 7.60 -6.65 32.84
N VAL A 296 8.15 -7.78 33.25
CA VAL A 296 7.42 -9.03 33.49
C VAL A 296 7.88 -9.62 34.84
N PHE A 297 7.03 -10.47 35.44
CA PHE A 297 7.46 -11.32 36.54
C PHE A 297 7.90 -12.67 36.01
N VAL A 298 9.17 -13.00 36.20
CA VAL A 298 9.77 -14.30 35.90
C VAL A 298 9.70 -15.16 37.15
N VAL A 299 9.30 -16.43 37.00
CA VAL A 299 9.21 -17.40 38.09
C VAL A 299 10.59 -18.03 38.29
N ASN A 300 11.11 -17.94 39.49
CA ASN A 300 12.36 -18.56 39.86
C ASN A 300 12.16 -20.04 40.29
N PRO A 301 13.23 -20.88 40.31
CA PRO A 301 13.13 -22.27 40.71
C PRO A 301 12.63 -22.51 42.15
N ASP A 302 12.78 -21.51 43.02
CA ASP A 302 12.32 -21.52 44.43
C ASP A 302 10.86 -21.09 44.61
N ASN A 303 10.09 -21.00 43.52
CA ASN A 303 8.71 -20.50 43.46
C ASN A 303 8.55 -19.02 43.91
N THR A 304 9.62 -18.24 43.88
CA THR A 304 9.54 -16.78 44.01
C THR A 304 9.44 -16.12 42.66
N VAL A 305 9.04 -14.84 42.60
CA VAL A 305 9.01 -14.06 41.36
C VAL A 305 10.02 -12.94 41.42
N SER A 306 10.72 -12.74 40.30
CA SER A 306 11.60 -11.61 40.07
C SER A 306 11.04 -10.72 38.97
N GLN A 307 11.03 -9.41 39.20
CA GLN A 307 10.66 -8.43 38.19
C GLN A 307 11.84 -8.20 37.26
N ARG A 308 11.63 -8.37 35.95
CA ARG A 308 12.66 -8.21 34.93
C ARG A 308 12.21 -7.22 33.87
N GLU A 309 13.10 -6.30 33.52
CA GLU A 309 12.91 -5.38 32.39
C GLU A 309 13.04 -6.15 31.08
N ILE A 310 12.17 -5.88 30.12
CA ILE A 310 12.19 -6.47 28.79
C ILE A 310 12.05 -5.41 27.73
N GLU A 311 12.64 -5.68 26.57
CA GLU A 311 12.39 -4.90 25.35
C GLU A 311 11.36 -5.61 24.50
N VAL A 312 10.30 -4.89 24.17
CA VAL A 312 9.20 -5.43 23.34
C VAL A 312 9.34 -4.96 21.91
N GLY A 313 9.05 -5.87 20.97
CA GLY A 313 9.00 -5.60 19.55
C GLY A 313 7.57 -5.40 19.05
N GLN A 314 7.20 -6.13 18.00
CA GLN A 314 5.89 -6.05 17.38
C GLN A 314 4.78 -6.58 18.30
N ARG A 315 3.63 -5.87 18.31
CA ARG A 315 2.40 -6.31 19.00
C ARG A 315 1.44 -6.92 18.00
N ILE A 316 0.91 -8.07 18.34
CA ILE A 316 -0.17 -8.74 17.62
C ILE A 316 -1.32 -9.00 18.58
N PRO A 317 -2.57 -9.18 18.12
CA PRO A 317 -3.70 -9.38 19.02
C PRO A 317 -3.45 -10.47 20.06
N GLY A 318 -3.38 -10.09 21.35
CA GLY A 318 -3.17 -10.97 22.49
C GLY A 318 -1.72 -11.39 22.78
N TRP A 319 -0.75 -11.06 21.92
CA TRP A 319 0.64 -11.45 22.05
C TRP A 319 1.60 -10.29 21.77
N VAL A 320 2.79 -10.34 22.36
CA VAL A 320 3.84 -9.35 22.16
C VAL A 320 5.17 -10.06 21.91
N GLU A 321 5.91 -9.60 20.91
CA GLU A 321 7.26 -10.01 20.65
C GLU A 321 8.20 -9.49 21.74
N VAL A 322 9.12 -10.33 22.22
CA VAL A 322 10.20 -9.94 23.13
C VAL A 322 11.51 -9.97 22.37
N VAL A 323 12.13 -8.79 22.25
CA VAL A 323 13.41 -8.61 21.56
C VAL A 323 14.59 -8.91 22.48
N ALA A 324 14.48 -8.51 23.75
CA ALA A 324 15.53 -8.74 24.76
C ALA A 324 14.93 -8.86 26.17
N GLY A 325 15.66 -9.54 27.06
CA GLY A 325 15.32 -9.68 28.48
C GLY A 325 14.71 -11.02 28.88
N LEU A 326 14.31 -11.88 27.95
CA LEU A 326 13.81 -13.24 28.22
C LEU A 326 14.49 -14.27 27.31
N THR A 327 14.47 -15.52 27.77
CA THR A 327 14.92 -16.69 26.99
C THR A 327 13.78 -17.70 26.83
N ALA A 328 13.83 -18.50 25.76
CA ALA A 328 12.87 -19.57 25.56
C ALA A 328 12.92 -20.59 26.72
N GLY A 329 11.75 -21.03 27.18
CA GLY A 329 11.62 -21.96 28.30
C GLY A 329 11.53 -21.30 29.68
N GLU A 330 11.72 -19.99 29.79
CA GLU A 330 11.47 -19.26 31.06
C GLU A 330 9.96 -19.22 31.33
N GLU A 331 9.59 -19.35 32.60
CA GLU A 331 8.22 -19.27 33.07
C GLU A 331 7.91 -17.85 33.56
N ILE A 332 6.83 -17.24 33.04
CA ILE A 332 6.40 -15.90 33.42
C ILE A 332 4.96 -15.91 33.96
N VAL A 333 4.64 -14.94 34.79
CA VAL A 333 3.28 -14.76 35.33
C VAL A 333 2.42 -14.01 34.30
N VAL A 334 1.26 -14.58 33.98
CA VAL A 334 0.29 -13.99 33.03
C VAL A 334 -0.92 -13.37 33.75
N GLU A 335 -1.38 -14.00 34.85
CA GLU A 335 -2.51 -13.49 35.63
C GLU A 335 -2.17 -13.42 37.13
N GLY A 336 -2.76 -12.45 37.84
CA GLY A 336 -2.49 -12.22 39.26
C GLY A 336 -1.38 -11.19 39.53
N ILE A 337 -0.83 -10.57 38.51
CA ILE A 337 0.31 -9.64 38.51
C ILE A 337 0.14 -8.48 39.49
N GLN A 338 -1.09 -7.91 39.58
CA GLN A 338 -1.38 -6.72 40.40
C GLN A 338 -1.14 -6.92 41.93
N LYS A 339 -1.12 -8.16 42.38
CA LYS A 339 -0.93 -8.53 43.79
C LYS A 339 0.52 -8.91 44.10
N LEU A 340 1.37 -9.01 43.07
CA LEU A 340 2.73 -9.48 43.22
C LEU A 340 3.71 -8.34 43.56
N ARG A 341 4.75 -8.72 44.31
CA ARG A 341 5.91 -7.91 44.61
C ARG A 341 7.18 -8.75 44.29
N PRO A 342 8.27 -8.13 43.90
CA PRO A 342 9.55 -8.85 43.74
C PRO A 342 9.92 -9.64 45.00
N GLY A 343 10.35 -10.90 44.83
CA GLY A 343 10.72 -11.81 45.94
C GLY A 343 9.52 -12.55 46.59
N GLN A 344 8.28 -12.35 46.14
CA GLN A 344 7.11 -12.99 46.73
C GLN A 344 6.96 -14.44 46.26
N VAL A 345 6.57 -15.32 47.18
CA VAL A 345 6.26 -16.73 46.90
C VAL A 345 4.90 -16.84 46.20
N ILE A 346 4.82 -17.62 45.15
CA ILE A 346 3.62 -17.84 44.36
C ILE A 346 3.08 -19.27 44.53
N ASN A 347 1.77 -19.43 44.35
CA ASN A 347 1.12 -20.72 44.16
C ASN A 347 0.59 -20.77 42.73
N ARG A 348 1.10 -21.74 41.91
CA ARG A 348 0.67 -21.93 40.54
C ARG A 348 -0.74 -22.48 40.49
N VAL A 349 -1.69 -21.71 39.99
CA VAL A 349 -3.01 -22.21 39.62
C VAL A 349 -2.92 -22.54 38.12
N GLY A 350 -3.09 -23.82 37.79
CA GLY A 350 -2.84 -24.31 36.44
C GLY A 350 -3.49 -23.45 35.36
N ALA A 351 -2.74 -23.20 34.30
CA ALA A 351 -3.22 -22.52 33.10
C ALA A 351 -4.43 -23.32 32.54
N ARG A 352 -5.57 -22.64 32.38
CA ARG A 352 -6.70 -23.13 31.59
C ARG A 352 -6.53 -22.73 30.13
#